data_80ebb407f606a6bad5fb4277a9e3e374
#
_entry.id   80ebb407f606a6bad5fb4277a9e3e374
#
_cell.length_a   1.000
_cell.length_b   1.000
_cell.length_c   1.000
_cell.angle_alpha   90.00
_cell.angle_beta   90.00
_cell.angle_gamma   90.00
#
_symmetry.space_group_name_H-M   'P 1'
#
loop_
_entity.id
_entity.type
_entity.pdbx_description
1 polymer ?
#
loop_
_entity_poly.entity_id
_entity_poly.type
_entity_poly.pdbx_seq_one_letter_code
_entity_poly.pdbx_strand_id
1 'polypeptide(L)'
;MNFAGSKKKMALAGVLCGLVAACLAYFGNPANMAICVACFIRDTAGALGMHQAAVVQYARPEIVGIILGSLIISLATKEYCATAGSATMTRFILGMILTTGALVFLGCPLRMVIRMSAGDLNAWVALVGFVLGVGTGVFVLKQGYSLGRAYPAKKSSGMIISVIAIGILLLALFTTLLKSSEAGPGSMHAPVAISLIGGLLFGAFAQKSRMCFAGSVRDIILMRNFELVSVIGGFFVVMLIYNLVTGNFALSFNTPGVIAHSEHLWNILGMYAVGFAAVLAGGCPLRQLVLAGQGSSDSAVTVVGMFVGAALCHNLGLASSGTALNPETKEVVAGAVTANGKIAVIICIVACFVIAFTNRRKTA
;
A
#
# COMPACT_ATOMS: atom_id res chain seq x y z
N MET A 1 -21.71 12.04 -3.94
CA MET A 1 -20.80 12.79 -4.83
C MET A 1 -20.24 11.86 -5.88
N ASN A 2 -20.40 12.13 -7.16
CA ASN A 2 -19.73 11.37 -8.22
C ASN A 2 -18.48 12.15 -8.66
N PHE A 3 -17.28 11.59 -8.42
CA PHE A 3 -16.01 12.23 -8.76
C PHE A 3 -15.58 11.96 -10.20
N ALA A 4 -16.06 10.87 -10.81
CA ALA A 4 -15.67 10.49 -12.17
C ALA A 4 -16.07 11.54 -13.23
N GLY A 5 -15.27 11.67 -14.27
CA GLY A 5 -15.53 12.55 -15.42
C GLY A 5 -15.11 14.02 -15.26
N SER A 6 -14.44 14.39 -14.17
CA SER A 6 -13.89 15.74 -13.99
C SER A 6 -12.58 15.72 -13.20
N LYS A 7 -11.49 16.20 -13.83
CA LYS A 7 -10.17 16.32 -13.18
C LYS A 7 -10.23 17.13 -11.88
N LYS A 8 -11.03 18.21 -11.84
CA LYS A 8 -11.19 19.06 -10.63
C LYS A 8 -11.82 18.27 -9.47
N LYS A 9 -12.89 17.50 -9.75
CA LYS A 9 -13.52 16.66 -8.71
C LYS A 9 -12.58 15.55 -8.25
N MET A 10 -11.84 14.95 -9.17
CA MET A 10 -10.84 13.93 -8.83
C MET A 10 -9.71 14.51 -7.96
N ALA A 11 -9.18 15.70 -8.30
CA ALA A 11 -8.21 16.40 -7.46
C ALA A 11 -8.75 16.70 -6.05
N LEU A 12 -10.03 17.12 -5.93
CA LEU A 12 -10.68 17.33 -4.65
C LEU A 12 -10.73 16.04 -3.80
N ALA A 13 -11.02 14.89 -4.41
CA ALA A 13 -10.97 13.62 -3.70
C ALA A 13 -9.55 13.33 -3.17
N GLY A 14 -8.51 13.66 -3.96
CA GLY A 14 -7.11 13.58 -3.52
C GLY A 14 -6.81 14.51 -2.35
N VAL A 15 -7.29 15.75 -2.39
CA VAL A 15 -7.17 16.71 -1.29
C VAL A 15 -7.82 16.16 -0.01
N LEU A 16 -9.03 15.60 -0.09
CA LEU A 16 -9.71 15.00 1.08
C LEU A 16 -8.93 13.81 1.65
N CYS A 17 -8.40 12.93 0.79
CA CYS A 17 -7.52 11.85 1.22
C CYS A 17 -6.23 12.39 1.87
N GLY A 18 -5.65 13.46 1.32
CA GLY A 18 -4.46 14.12 1.86
C GLY A 18 -4.71 14.73 3.23
N LEU A 19 -5.86 15.38 3.43
CA LEU A 19 -6.26 15.94 4.74
C LEU A 19 -6.40 14.84 5.80
N VAL A 20 -7.00 13.70 5.45
CA VAL A 20 -7.08 12.55 6.36
C VAL A 20 -5.69 12.04 6.72
N ALA A 21 -4.78 11.91 5.75
CA ALA A 21 -3.42 11.44 5.98
C ALA A 21 -2.63 12.42 6.86
N ALA A 22 -2.74 13.73 6.62
CA ALA A 22 -2.13 14.79 7.43
C ALA A 22 -2.67 14.78 8.86
N CYS A 23 -3.99 14.60 9.03
CA CYS A 23 -4.64 14.47 10.34
C CYS A 23 -4.08 13.26 11.11
N LEU A 24 -3.99 12.09 10.49
CA LEU A 24 -3.42 10.88 11.11
C LEU A 24 -1.95 11.09 11.52
N ALA A 25 -1.15 11.76 10.68
CA ALA A 25 0.24 12.10 11.00
C ALA A 25 0.33 13.08 12.18
N TYR A 26 -0.56 14.08 12.23
CA TYR A 26 -0.61 15.06 13.31
C TYR A 26 -0.98 14.42 14.67
N PHE A 27 -1.87 13.43 14.67
CA PHE A 27 -2.33 12.75 15.89
C PHE A 27 -1.44 11.58 16.33
N GLY A 28 -0.30 11.32 15.67
CA GLY A 28 0.71 10.40 16.20
C GLY A 28 1.18 9.30 15.25
N ASN A 29 0.61 9.15 14.06
CA ASN A 29 1.21 8.27 13.07
C ASN A 29 2.57 8.87 12.62
N PRO A 30 3.61 8.04 12.33
CA PRO A 30 4.88 8.59 11.85
C PRO A 30 4.65 9.48 10.63
N ALA A 31 5.20 10.71 10.63
CA ALA A 31 4.94 11.73 9.62
C ALA A 31 5.21 11.24 8.18
N ASN A 32 6.27 10.48 7.97
CA ASN A 32 6.61 9.90 6.67
C ASN A 32 5.89 8.59 6.35
N MET A 33 5.02 8.09 7.24
CA MET A 33 4.15 6.94 7.02
C MET A 33 2.68 7.36 6.86
N ALA A 34 2.22 8.30 7.68
CA ALA A 34 0.84 8.78 7.73
C ALA A 34 -0.21 7.65 7.59
N ILE A 35 -0.46 7.17 6.36
CA ILE A 35 -1.36 6.08 6.03
C ILE A 35 -0.72 5.11 5.01
N CYS A 36 0.31 4.38 5.40
CA CYS A 36 1.01 3.44 4.53
C CYS A 36 0.40 2.03 4.59
N VAL A 37 -0.27 1.59 3.52
CA VAL A 37 -0.95 0.29 3.50
C VAL A 37 -0.02 -0.89 3.74
N ALA A 38 1.13 -0.96 3.06
CA ALA A 38 2.05 -2.09 3.21
C ALA A 38 2.65 -2.16 4.63
N CYS A 39 3.01 -0.99 5.20
CA CYS A 39 3.53 -0.93 6.58
C CYS A 39 2.45 -1.29 7.59
N PHE A 40 1.22 -0.85 7.38
CA PHE A 40 0.11 -1.14 8.30
C PHE A 40 -0.35 -2.60 8.24
N ILE A 41 -0.30 -3.23 7.06
CA ILE A 41 -0.48 -4.70 6.92
C ILE A 41 0.62 -5.44 7.66
N ARG A 42 1.88 -5.00 7.53
CA ARG A 42 3.02 -5.55 8.27
C ARG A 42 2.81 -5.46 9.78
N ASP A 43 2.47 -4.27 10.28
CA ASP A 43 2.26 -4.04 11.71
C ASP A 43 1.11 -4.92 12.24
N THR A 44 0.01 -5.03 11.48
CA THR A 44 -1.13 -5.87 11.83
C THR A 44 -0.77 -7.37 11.79
N ALA A 45 0.02 -7.80 10.80
CA ALA A 45 0.54 -9.18 10.76
C ALA A 45 1.40 -9.49 11.98
N GLY A 46 2.22 -8.53 12.43
CA GLY A 46 3.01 -8.65 13.66
C GLY A 46 2.14 -8.72 14.92
N ALA A 47 1.09 -7.89 14.99
CA ALA A 47 0.13 -7.94 16.10
C ALA A 47 -0.58 -9.31 16.19
N LEU A 48 -0.89 -9.91 15.05
CA LEU A 48 -1.47 -11.27 14.95
C LEU A 48 -0.45 -12.38 15.23
N GLY A 49 0.80 -12.04 15.55
CA GLY A 49 1.86 -13.01 15.85
C GLY A 49 2.45 -13.73 14.63
N MET A 50 2.14 -13.29 13.41
CA MET A 50 2.67 -13.88 12.17
C MET A 50 4.19 -13.65 12.00
N HIS A 51 4.77 -12.66 12.71
CA HIS A 51 6.21 -12.44 12.82
C HIS A 51 6.59 -11.90 14.21
N GLN A 52 7.89 -11.96 14.55
CA GLN A 52 8.41 -11.61 15.89
C GLN A 52 9.17 -10.27 15.94
N ALA A 53 9.11 -9.44 14.89
CA ALA A 53 9.79 -8.14 14.88
C ALA A 53 9.10 -7.16 15.84
N ALA A 54 9.61 -7.04 17.07
CA ALA A 54 8.98 -6.34 18.19
C ALA A 54 8.67 -4.86 17.93
N VAL A 55 9.43 -4.19 17.05
CA VAL A 55 9.28 -2.76 16.74
C VAL A 55 8.17 -2.44 15.74
N VAL A 56 7.50 -3.45 15.17
CA VAL A 56 6.49 -3.30 14.09
C VAL A 56 5.29 -4.23 14.34
N GLN A 57 4.79 -4.24 15.56
CA GLN A 57 3.63 -5.02 15.99
C GLN A 57 2.55 -4.07 16.53
N TYR A 58 1.51 -3.84 15.75
CA TYR A 58 0.34 -3.05 16.16
C TYR A 58 -0.84 -3.34 15.22
N ALA A 59 -2.00 -3.68 15.77
CA ALA A 59 -3.21 -3.87 14.98
C ALA A 59 -3.74 -2.50 14.50
N ARG A 60 -3.42 -2.15 13.26
CA ARG A 60 -3.73 -0.84 12.68
C ARG A 60 -5.22 -0.67 12.37
N PRO A 61 -5.97 0.17 13.13
CA PRO A 61 -7.39 0.39 12.88
C PRO A 61 -7.67 1.03 11.52
N GLU A 62 -6.68 1.73 10.93
CA GLU A 62 -6.78 2.35 9.62
C GLU A 62 -7.03 1.31 8.51
N ILE A 63 -6.39 0.11 8.59
CA ILE A 63 -6.62 -0.97 7.60
C ILE A 63 -8.06 -1.45 7.66
N VAL A 64 -8.57 -1.65 8.87
CA VAL A 64 -9.97 -2.02 9.10
C VAL A 64 -10.88 -0.92 8.56
N GLY A 65 -10.58 0.34 8.91
CA GLY A 65 -11.31 1.51 8.44
C GLY A 65 -11.36 1.62 6.92
N ILE A 66 -10.24 1.41 6.20
CA ILE A 66 -10.21 1.47 4.73
C ILE A 66 -11.15 0.41 4.12
N ILE A 67 -11.12 -0.82 4.62
CA ILE A 67 -11.98 -1.91 4.13
C ILE A 67 -13.44 -1.57 4.40
N LEU A 68 -13.78 -1.17 5.63
CA LEU A 68 -15.16 -0.87 6.03
C LEU A 68 -15.69 0.41 5.37
N GLY A 69 -14.87 1.45 5.23
CA GLY A 69 -15.23 2.68 4.53
C GLY A 69 -15.56 2.45 3.07
N SER A 70 -14.76 1.59 2.41
CA SER A 70 -15.06 1.14 1.05
C SER A 70 -16.36 0.32 0.99
N LEU A 71 -16.59 -0.60 1.93
CA LEU A 71 -17.82 -1.38 2.01
C LEU A 71 -19.05 -0.48 2.19
N ILE A 72 -19.02 0.40 3.19
CA ILE A 72 -20.14 1.29 3.53
C ILE A 72 -20.52 2.16 2.33
N ILE A 73 -19.54 2.82 1.71
CA ILE A 73 -19.83 3.70 0.58
C ILE A 73 -20.30 2.90 -0.65
N SER A 74 -19.76 1.71 -0.88
CA SER A 74 -20.17 0.84 -1.98
C SER A 74 -21.59 0.34 -1.81
N LEU A 75 -22.01 0.01 -0.60
CA LEU A 75 -23.40 -0.36 -0.28
C LEU A 75 -24.34 0.84 -0.45
N ALA A 76 -23.95 2.01 0.09
CA ALA A 76 -24.76 3.24 0.02
C ALA A 76 -24.97 3.72 -1.43
N THR A 77 -23.98 3.53 -2.30
CA THR A 77 -24.04 3.96 -3.71
C THR A 77 -24.41 2.84 -4.68
N LYS A 78 -24.80 1.66 -4.17
CA LYS A 78 -25.16 0.47 -4.97
C LYS A 78 -24.04 -0.01 -5.91
N GLU A 79 -22.79 0.27 -5.54
CA GLU A 79 -21.58 -0.17 -6.28
C GLU A 79 -21.00 -1.47 -5.71
N TYR A 80 -21.58 -2.01 -4.64
CA TYR A 80 -21.14 -3.27 -4.07
C TYR A 80 -21.36 -4.41 -5.06
N CYS A 81 -20.28 -5.12 -5.38
CA CYS A 81 -20.30 -6.21 -6.35
C CYS A 81 -19.43 -7.37 -5.85
N ALA A 82 -20.09 -8.42 -5.38
CA ALA A 82 -19.41 -9.65 -4.98
C ALA A 82 -18.94 -10.39 -6.23
N THR A 83 -17.62 -10.52 -6.40
CA THR A 83 -16.98 -11.19 -7.53
C THR A 83 -15.86 -12.10 -7.07
N ALA A 84 -15.65 -13.21 -7.76
CA ALA A 84 -14.57 -14.18 -7.50
C ALA A 84 -14.24 -15.00 -8.76
N GLY A 85 -13.14 -15.74 -8.72
CA GLY A 85 -12.85 -16.81 -9.66
C GLY A 85 -11.75 -16.55 -10.66
N SER A 86 -11.00 -15.43 -10.56
CA SER A 86 -9.84 -15.21 -11.41
C SER A 86 -8.54 -15.64 -10.72
N ALA A 87 -7.85 -16.63 -11.29
CA ALA A 87 -6.48 -17.08 -10.95
C ALA A 87 -6.06 -16.88 -9.46
N THR A 88 -6.80 -17.48 -8.52
CA THR A 88 -6.70 -17.24 -7.07
C THR A 88 -5.27 -17.37 -6.53
N MET A 89 -4.54 -18.46 -6.89
CA MET A 89 -3.18 -18.68 -6.40
C MET A 89 -2.21 -17.60 -6.95
N THR A 90 -2.36 -17.23 -8.21
CA THR A 90 -1.54 -16.16 -8.81
C THR A 90 -1.75 -14.82 -8.10
N ARG A 91 -2.99 -14.50 -7.73
CA ARG A 91 -3.31 -13.28 -6.97
C ARG A 91 -2.70 -13.29 -5.58
N PHE A 92 -2.71 -14.44 -4.91
CA PHE A 92 -2.05 -14.63 -3.63
C PHE A 92 -0.54 -14.36 -3.73
N ILE A 93 0.14 -14.96 -4.74
CA ILE A 93 1.57 -14.75 -4.98
C ILE A 93 1.86 -13.28 -5.32
N LEU A 94 1.05 -12.65 -6.18
CA LEU A 94 1.20 -11.22 -6.48
C LEU A 94 1.04 -10.34 -5.23
N GLY A 95 0.16 -10.71 -4.31
CA GLY A 95 0.04 -10.06 -2.99
C GLY A 95 1.35 -10.14 -2.19
N MET A 96 1.96 -11.32 -2.13
CA MET A 96 3.26 -11.51 -1.47
C MET A 96 4.35 -10.64 -2.12
N ILE A 97 4.43 -10.62 -3.45
CA ILE A 97 5.40 -9.81 -4.20
C ILE A 97 5.19 -8.32 -3.93
N LEU A 98 3.94 -7.83 -3.94
CA LEU A 98 3.61 -6.44 -3.63
C LEU A 98 4.16 -6.01 -2.27
N THR A 99 4.01 -6.86 -1.25
CA THR A 99 4.48 -6.52 0.10
C THR A 99 5.99 -6.68 0.21
N THR A 100 6.59 -7.71 -0.40
CA THR A 100 8.05 -7.90 -0.38
C THR A 100 8.77 -6.72 -1.01
N GLY A 101 8.40 -6.31 -2.22
CA GLY A 101 8.99 -5.13 -2.86
C GLY A 101 8.77 -3.84 -2.06
N ALA A 102 7.56 -3.68 -1.47
CA ALA A 102 7.25 -2.53 -0.63
C ALA A 102 8.06 -2.50 0.69
N LEU A 103 8.36 -3.64 1.31
CA LEU A 103 9.14 -3.69 2.55
C LEU A 103 10.66 -3.62 2.30
N VAL A 104 11.12 -3.94 1.10
CA VAL A 104 12.49 -3.64 0.69
C VAL A 104 12.66 -2.14 0.46
N PHE A 105 11.74 -1.46 -0.19
CA PHE A 105 11.76 0.01 -0.34
C PHE A 105 11.38 0.74 0.97
N LEU A 106 10.78 0.07 1.95
CA LEU A 106 10.20 0.63 3.16
C LEU A 106 8.99 1.53 2.88
N GLY A 107 8.10 1.10 2.00
CA GLY A 107 6.85 1.80 1.74
C GLY A 107 6.11 1.33 0.49
N CYS A 108 4.78 1.43 0.49
CA CYS A 108 3.97 1.24 -0.71
C CYS A 108 3.96 2.51 -1.59
N PRO A 109 3.41 2.47 -2.81
CA PRO A 109 3.34 3.66 -3.68
C PRO A 109 2.65 4.87 -3.04
N LEU A 110 1.68 4.65 -2.15
CA LEU A 110 1.07 5.74 -1.38
C LEU A 110 2.10 6.41 -0.47
N ARG A 111 2.87 5.64 0.29
CA ARG A 111 3.95 6.17 1.14
C ARG A 111 5.09 6.79 0.32
N MET A 112 5.41 6.25 -0.86
CA MET A 112 6.37 6.86 -1.76
C MET A 112 6.00 8.33 -2.05
N VAL A 113 4.71 8.60 -2.33
CA VAL A 113 4.23 9.97 -2.58
C VAL A 113 4.28 10.83 -1.30
N ILE A 114 3.98 10.27 -0.12
CA ILE A 114 4.14 10.97 1.17
C ILE A 114 5.61 11.34 1.40
N ARG A 115 6.54 10.42 1.17
CA ARG A 115 7.99 10.66 1.30
C ARG A 115 8.48 11.70 0.28
N MET A 116 8.00 11.65 -0.96
CA MET A 116 8.30 12.67 -1.97
C MET A 116 7.85 14.06 -1.51
N SER A 117 6.68 14.18 -0.91
CA SER A 117 6.15 15.46 -0.39
C SER A 117 6.91 15.97 0.85
N ALA A 118 7.64 15.11 1.54
CA ALA A 118 8.52 15.47 2.64
C ALA A 118 9.96 15.83 2.19
N GLY A 119 10.25 15.77 0.89
CA GLY A 119 11.58 16.10 0.34
C GLY A 119 12.55 14.92 0.33
N ASP A 120 12.12 13.69 0.64
CA ASP A 120 12.97 12.49 0.57
C ASP A 120 13.30 12.15 -0.89
N LEU A 121 14.56 12.40 -1.28
CA LEU A 121 15.04 12.15 -2.64
C LEU A 121 15.09 10.65 -2.98
N ASN A 122 15.21 9.76 -1.99
CA ASN A 122 15.14 8.32 -2.24
C ASN A 122 13.78 7.89 -2.80
N ALA A 123 12.70 8.58 -2.42
CA ALA A 123 11.37 8.32 -2.94
C ALA A 123 11.22 8.77 -4.42
N TRP A 124 11.91 9.84 -4.83
CA TRP A 124 11.97 10.26 -6.23
C TRP A 124 12.76 9.27 -7.10
N VAL A 125 13.87 8.73 -6.58
CA VAL A 125 14.61 7.63 -7.23
C VAL A 125 13.71 6.39 -7.38
N ALA A 126 12.99 6.03 -6.33
CA ALA A 126 12.07 4.90 -6.34
C ALA A 126 10.89 5.07 -7.32
N LEU A 127 10.43 6.30 -7.54
CA LEU A 127 9.41 6.62 -8.54
C LEU A 127 9.82 6.17 -9.94
N VAL A 128 11.10 6.32 -10.30
CA VAL A 128 11.62 5.85 -11.59
C VAL A 128 11.41 4.34 -11.73
N GLY A 129 11.79 3.57 -10.70
CA GLY A 129 11.56 2.12 -10.67
C GLY A 129 10.07 1.77 -10.78
N PHE A 130 9.23 2.47 -10.02
CA PHE A 130 7.79 2.25 -10.05
C PHE A 130 7.16 2.50 -11.42
N VAL A 131 7.52 3.60 -12.08
CA VAL A 131 7.03 3.93 -13.44
C VAL A 131 7.50 2.90 -14.46
N LEU A 132 8.77 2.46 -14.39
CA LEU A 132 9.31 1.41 -15.26
C LEU A 132 8.59 0.07 -15.03
N GLY A 133 8.33 -0.30 -13.78
CA GLY A 133 7.59 -1.52 -13.44
C GLY A 133 6.15 -1.49 -13.96
N VAL A 134 5.44 -0.37 -13.78
CA VAL A 134 4.10 -0.18 -14.35
C VAL A 134 4.16 -0.23 -15.88
N GLY A 135 5.17 0.42 -16.51
CA GLY A 135 5.38 0.40 -17.96
C GLY A 135 5.56 -1.01 -18.50
N THR A 136 6.37 -1.84 -17.83
CA THR A 136 6.55 -3.27 -18.16
C THR A 136 5.22 -4.01 -18.06
N GLY A 137 4.46 -3.78 -16.98
CA GLY A 137 3.13 -4.37 -16.81
C GLY A 137 2.16 -3.97 -17.93
N VAL A 138 2.16 -2.71 -18.32
CA VAL A 138 1.35 -2.21 -19.45
C VAL A 138 1.75 -2.88 -20.77
N PHE A 139 3.04 -3.04 -21.00
CA PHE A 139 3.52 -3.76 -22.20
C PHE A 139 2.99 -5.20 -22.24
N VAL A 140 3.04 -5.90 -21.12
CA VAL A 140 2.53 -7.28 -20.99
C VAL A 140 1.00 -7.33 -21.15
N LEU A 141 0.25 -6.34 -20.61
CA LEU A 141 -1.19 -6.22 -20.83
C LEU A 141 -1.53 -6.10 -22.32
N LYS A 142 -0.77 -5.27 -23.07
CA LYS A 142 -0.95 -5.13 -24.53
C LYS A 142 -0.67 -6.42 -25.29
N GLN A 143 0.12 -7.32 -24.72
CA GLN A 143 0.41 -8.64 -25.30
C GLN A 143 -0.63 -9.72 -24.89
N GLY A 144 -1.77 -9.34 -24.32
CA GLY A 144 -2.86 -10.25 -24.00
C GLY A 144 -2.80 -10.92 -22.63
N TYR A 145 -1.99 -10.38 -21.68
CA TYR A 145 -2.00 -10.87 -20.31
C TYR A 145 -3.38 -10.72 -19.67
N SER A 146 -3.85 -11.78 -18.99
CA SER A 146 -5.11 -11.77 -18.26
C SER A 146 -5.12 -12.85 -17.18
N LEU A 147 -5.54 -12.52 -15.99
CA LEU A 147 -5.81 -13.49 -14.90
C LEU A 147 -7.17 -14.21 -15.05
N GLY A 148 -7.84 -14.05 -16.19
CA GLY A 148 -9.17 -14.59 -16.42
C GLY A 148 -10.29 -13.64 -16.00
N ARG A 149 -11.53 -14.12 -16.13
CA ARG A 149 -12.74 -13.36 -15.75
C ARG A 149 -13.09 -13.64 -14.30
N ALA A 150 -13.48 -12.59 -13.57
CA ALA A 150 -14.20 -12.74 -12.32
C ALA A 150 -15.70 -12.93 -12.62
N TYR A 151 -16.33 -13.81 -11.88
CA TYR A 151 -17.77 -14.11 -11.99
C TYR A 151 -18.51 -13.55 -10.79
N PRO A 152 -19.82 -13.23 -10.92
CA PRO A 152 -20.65 -12.88 -9.78
C PRO A 152 -20.61 -13.99 -8.74
N ALA A 153 -20.40 -13.62 -7.47
CA ALA A 153 -20.38 -14.52 -6.33
C ALA A 153 -21.53 -14.20 -5.37
N LYS A 154 -21.76 -15.06 -4.39
CA LYS A 154 -22.73 -14.77 -3.31
C LYS A 154 -22.29 -13.53 -2.55
N LYS A 155 -23.24 -12.64 -2.21
CA LYS A 155 -22.95 -11.40 -1.46
C LYS A 155 -22.18 -11.66 -0.16
N SER A 156 -22.49 -12.75 0.54
CA SER A 156 -21.78 -13.16 1.75
C SER A 156 -20.31 -13.46 1.53
N SER A 157 -19.94 -14.05 0.39
CA SER A 157 -18.54 -14.34 0.04
C SER A 157 -17.69 -13.04 -0.07
N GLY A 158 -18.25 -11.98 -0.66
CA GLY A 158 -17.57 -10.69 -0.77
C GLY A 158 -17.45 -9.95 0.57
N MET A 159 -18.24 -10.32 1.61
CA MET A 159 -18.17 -9.69 2.93
C MET A 159 -17.16 -10.34 3.88
N ILE A 160 -16.63 -11.51 3.56
CA ILE A 160 -15.75 -12.27 4.47
C ILE A 160 -14.57 -11.44 4.97
N ILE A 161 -13.88 -10.72 4.08
CA ILE A 161 -12.73 -9.90 4.46
C ILE A 161 -13.12 -8.78 5.42
N SER A 162 -14.30 -8.19 5.26
CA SER A 162 -14.82 -7.14 6.14
C SER A 162 -15.19 -7.71 7.52
N VAL A 163 -15.74 -8.92 7.58
CA VAL A 163 -16.01 -9.62 8.85
C VAL A 163 -14.71 -9.94 9.59
N ILE A 164 -13.68 -10.42 8.86
CA ILE A 164 -12.35 -10.67 9.44
C ILE A 164 -11.75 -9.35 9.97
N ALA A 165 -11.85 -8.26 9.21
CA ALA A 165 -11.35 -6.95 9.63
C ALA A 165 -12.04 -6.46 10.92
N ILE A 166 -13.37 -6.61 11.02
CA ILE A 166 -14.12 -6.32 12.27
C ILE A 166 -13.63 -7.23 13.40
N GLY A 167 -13.45 -8.52 13.16
CA GLY A 167 -12.93 -9.46 14.14
C GLY A 167 -11.57 -9.04 14.70
N ILE A 168 -10.63 -8.63 13.85
CA ILE A 168 -9.32 -8.11 14.26
C ILE A 168 -9.47 -6.85 15.13
N LEU A 169 -10.37 -5.94 14.76
CA LEU A 169 -10.63 -4.73 15.53
C LEU A 169 -11.20 -5.05 16.93
N LEU A 170 -12.19 -5.97 16.99
CA LEU A 170 -12.77 -6.38 18.27
C LEU A 170 -11.73 -7.06 19.16
N LEU A 171 -10.90 -7.94 18.59
CA LEU A 171 -9.79 -8.55 19.34
C LEU A 171 -8.81 -7.48 19.87
N ALA A 172 -8.51 -6.45 19.06
CA ALA A 172 -7.60 -5.37 19.46
C ALA A 172 -8.19 -4.50 20.59
N LEU A 173 -9.53 -4.30 20.60
CA LEU A 173 -10.20 -3.43 21.57
C LEU A 173 -10.55 -4.13 22.88
N PHE A 174 -10.92 -5.41 22.82
CA PHE A 174 -11.50 -6.11 23.97
C PHE A 174 -10.60 -7.22 24.54
N THR A 175 -9.43 -7.47 23.94
CA THR A 175 -8.52 -8.51 24.41
C THR A 175 -7.08 -8.04 24.42
N THR A 176 -6.23 -8.73 25.17
CA THR A 176 -4.77 -8.55 25.19
C THR A 176 -4.04 -9.62 24.36
N LEU A 177 -4.77 -10.32 23.49
CA LEU A 177 -4.21 -11.40 22.67
C LEU A 177 -3.27 -10.89 21.57
N LEU A 178 -3.52 -9.66 21.09
CA LEU A 178 -2.72 -9.06 20.03
C LEU A 178 -1.46 -8.41 20.61
N LYS A 179 -0.33 -8.62 19.92
CA LYS A 179 0.93 -8.01 20.29
C LYS A 179 0.94 -6.53 19.99
N SER A 180 1.58 -5.73 20.86
CA SER A 180 1.79 -4.30 20.67
C SER A 180 3.25 -3.96 20.89
N SER A 181 3.81 -3.09 20.05
CA SER A 181 5.19 -2.60 20.18
C SER A 181 5.29 -1.55 21.27
N GLU A 182 6.31 -1.63 22.10
CA GLU A 182 6.66 -0.60 23.09
C GLU A 182 7.54 0.51 22.49
N ALA A 183 8.25 0.21 21.41
CA ALA A 183 9.17 1.14 20.75
C ALA A 183 9.10 0.99 19.21
N GLY A 184 9.68 1.95 18.50
CA GLY A 184 9.76 1.93 17.04
C GLY A 184 8.44 2.31 16.33
N PRO A 185 8.33 2.06 15.02
CA PRO A 185 7.17 2.49 14.24
C PRO A 185 5.83 1.90 14.68
N GLY A 186 5.85 0.73 15.32
CA GLY A 186 4.63 0.07 15.83
C GLY A 186 4.02 0.80 17.03
N SER A 187 4.85 1.43 17.88
CA SER A 187 4.36 2.21 19.02
C SER A 187 3.88 3.62 18.64
N MET A 188 4.21 4.08 17.43
CA MET A 188 3.77 5.39 16.93
C MET A 188 2.43 5.23 16.20
N HIS A 189 1.35 5.71 16.81
CA HIS A 189 0.01 5.64 16.22
C HIS A 189 -0.91 6.71 16.77
N ALA A 190 -1.84 7.14 15.95
CA ALA A 190 -2.93 8.01 16.40
C ALA A 190 -3.87 7.24 17.34
N PRO A 191 -4.68 7.93 18.17
CA PRO A 191 -5.71 7.30 18.98
C PRO A 191 -6.63 6.41 18.14
N VAL A 192 -7.02 5.25 18.67
CA VAL A 192 -7.78 4.21 17.92
C VAL A 192 -9.02 4.76 17.22
N ALA A 193 -9.77 5.64 17.89
CA ALA A 193 -10.97 6.26 17.29
C ALA A 193 -10.62 7.14 16.08
N ILE A 194 -9.56 7.95 16.17
CA ILE A 194 -9.09 8.81 15.08
C ILE A 194 -8.55 7.95 13.92
N SER A 195 -7.77 6.91 14.22
CA SER A 195 -7.26 5.93 13.25
C SER A 195 -8.40 5.24 12.50
N LEU A 196 -9.43 4.79 13.22
CA LEU A 196 -10.58 4.12 12.61
C LEU A 196 -11.41 5.07 11.74
N ILE A 197 -11.75 6.25 12.25
CA ILE A 197 -12.52 7.26 11.50
C ILE A 197 -11.71 7.73 10.29
N GLY A 198 -10.41 8.00 10.46
CA GLY A 198 -9.52 8.35 9.36
C GLY A 198 -9.49 7.26 8.29
N GLY A 199 -9.35 6.00 8.69
CA GLY A 199 -9.41 4.85 7.77
C GLY A 199 -10.75 4.75 7.03
N LEU A 200 -11.88 4.93 7.73
CA LEU A 200 -13.22 4.91 7.14
C LEU A 200 -13.38 6.00 6.05
N LEU A 201 -13.02 7.23 6.38
CA LEU A 201 -13.10 8.36 5.44
C LEU A 201 -12.16 8.15 4.25
N PHE A 202 -10.91 7.74 4.51
CA PHE A 202 -9.94 7.47 3.45
C PHE A 202 -10.43 6.37 2.52
N GLY A 203 -10.94 5.25 3.06
CA GLY A 203 -11.49 4.14 2.29
C GLY A 203 -12.68 4.56 1.44
N ALA A 204 -13.59 5.37 1.98
CA ALA A 204 -14.76 5.89 1.26
C ALA A 204 -14.33 6.81 0.09
N PHE A 205 -13.41 7.77 0.33
CA PHE A 205 -12.92 8.66 -0.73
C PHE A 205 -12.10 7.90 -1.79
N ALA A 206 -11.23 6.96 -1.36
CA ALA A 206 -10.45 6.13 -2.25
C ALA A 206 -11.34 5.23 -3.14
N GLN A 207 -12.46 4.72 -2.62
CA GLN A 207 -13.43 3.96 -3.40
C GLN A 207 -14.12 4.85 -4.44
N LYS A 208 -14.64 5.99 -4.04
CA LYS A 208 -15.38 6.90 -4.93
C LYS A 208 -14.52 7.53 -6.01
N SER A 209 -13.25 7.79 -5.73
CA SER A 209 -12.27 8.29 -6.71
C SER A 209 -11.56 7.19 -7.48
N ARG A 210 -11.79 5.92 -7.12
CA ARG A 210 -11.03 4.77 -7.65
C ARG A 210 -9.51 4.94 -7.49
N MET A 211 -9.09 5.59 -6.42
CA MET A 211 -7.69 5.93 -6.17
C MET A 211 -6.77 4.73 -6.31
N CYS A 212 -5.80 4.83 -7.21
CA CYS A 212 -4.82 3.79 -7.48
C CYS A 212 -3.54 4.40 -8.04
N PHE A 213 -2.44 4.24 -7.32
CA PHE A 213 -1.15 4.80 -7.74
C PHE A 213 -0.60 4.12 -8.99
N ALA A 214 -0.69 2.79 -9.08
CA ALA A 214 -0.31 2.07 -10.30
C ALA A 214 -1.27 2.37 -11.46
N GLY A 215 -2.57 2.50 -11.17
CA GLY A 215 -3.57 2.89 -12.15
C GLY A 215 -3.31 4.26 -12.75
N SER A 216 -2.85 5.25 -11.97
CA SER A 216 -2.57 6.60 -12.47
C SER A 216 -1.48 6.59 -13.56
N VAL A 217 -0.39 5.86 -13.35
CA VAL A 217 0.70 5.71 -14.33
C VAL A 217 0.24 4.85 -15.52
N ARG A 218 -0.43 3.74 -15.25
CA ARG A 218 -0.98 2.85 -16.29
C ARG A 218 -1.91 3.60 -17.25
N ASP A 219 -2.85 4.40 -16.73
CA ASP A 219 -3.87 5.07 -17.54
C ASP A 219 -3.28 6.19 -18.36
N ILE A 220 -2.20 6.85 -17.90
CA ILE A 220 -1.42 7.79 -18.71
C ILE A 220 -0.78 7.07 -19.91
N ILE A 221 -0.12 5.92 -19.67
CA ILE A 221 0.61 5.18 -20.72
C ILE A 221 -0.35 4.54 -21.72
N LEU A 222 -1.50 4.01 -21.26
CA LEU A 222 -2.47 3.31 -22.14
C LEU A 222 -3.39 4.24 -22.90
N MET A 223 -3.93 5.26 -22.22
CA MET A 223 -5.08 6.03 -22.70
C MET A 223 -4.84 7.54 -22.65
N ARG A 224 -3.68 8.01 -22.21
CA ARG A 224 -3.39 9.43 -21.93
C ARG A 224 -4.45 10.09 -21.02
N ASN A 225 -5.03 9.29 -20.11
CA ASN A 225 -6.01 9.79 -19.15
C ASN A 225 -5.32 10.27 -17.88
N PHE A 226 -5.57 11.52 -17.48
CA PHE A 226 -4.96 12.20 -16.34
C PHE A 226 -5.90 12.31 -15.13
N GLU A 227 -7.05 11.66 -15.11
CA GLU A 227 -8.00 11.75 -13.99
C GLU A 227 -7.40 11.17 -12.69
N LEU A 228 -6.87 9.95 -12.74
CA LEU A 228 -6.30 9.32 -11.55
C LEU A 228 -5.04 10.03 -11.05
N VAL A 229 -4.21 10.56 -11.94
CA VAL A 229 -3.03 11.34 -11.50
C VAL A 229 -3.44 12.66 -10.85
N SER A 230 -4.60 13.23 -11.22
CA SER A 230 -5.13 14.42 -10.53
C SER A 230 -5.49 14.14 -9.07
N VAL A 231 -5.97 12.92 -8.75
CA VAL A 231 -6.18 12.47 -7.35
C VAL A 231 -4.85 12.45 -6.61
N ILE A 232 -3.83 11.83 -7.22
CA ILE A 232 -2.49 11.73 -6.62
C ILE A 232 -1.88 13.12 -6.43
N GLY A 233 -2.05 14.03 -7.41
CA GLY A 233 -1.58 15.42 -7.34
C GLY A 233 -2.24 16.19 -6.19
N GLY A 234 -3.56 16.09 -6.02
CA GLY A 234 -4.28 16.69 -4.89
C GLY A 234 -3.79 16.17 -3.55
N PHE A 235 -3.60 14.85 -3.44
CA PHE A 235 -3.02 14.22 -2.26
C PHE A 235 -1.59 14.73 -1.96
N PHE A 236 -0.72 14.76 -2.97
CA PHE A 236 0.65 15.23 -2.85
C PHE A 236 0.73 16.68 -2.35
N VAL A 237 -0.07 17.58 -2.93
CA VAL A 237 -0.07 19.01 -2.55
C VAL A 237 -0.44 19.20 -1.09
N VAL A 238 -1.46 18.50 -0.58
CA VAL A 238 -1.83 18.60 0.84
C VAL A 238 -0.72 18.09 1.74
N MET A 239 -0.12 16.95 1.42
CA MET A 239 0.98 16.40 2.21
C MET A 239 2.23 17.29 2.14
N LEU A 240 2.51 17.93 1.00
CA LEU A 240 3.59 18.91 0.88
C LEU A 240 3.36 20.12 1.78
N ILE A 241 2.14 20.69 1.76
CA ILE A 241 1.79 21.82 2.64
C ILE A 241 1.92 21.40 4.10
N TYR A 242 1.40 20.23 4.47
CA TYR A 242 1.54 19.68 5.82
C TYR A 242 3.00 19.59 6.26
N ASN A 243 3.87 19.00 5.44
CA ASN A 243 5.28 18.83 5.76
C ASN A 243 6.03 20.17 5.85
N LEU A 244 5.69 21.15 5.02
CA LEU A 244 6.24 22.51 5.09
C LEU A 244 5.84 23.23 6.37
N VAL A 245 4.55 23.15 6.74
CA VAL A 245 4.01 23.83 7.95
C VAL A 245 4.54 23.19 9.22
N THR A 246 4.70 21.87 9.25
CA THR A 246 5.19 21.15 10.45
C THR A 246 6.71 21.05 10.53
N GLY A 247 7.46 21.62 9.56
CA GLY A 247 8.91 21.54 9.54
C GLY A 247 9.48 20.16 9.22
N ASN A 248 8.65 19.24 8.74
CA ASN A 248 9.08 17.89 8.35
C ASN A 248 9.64 17.82 6.93
N PHE A 249 9.70 18.93 6.20
CA PHE A 249 10.26 18.98 4.86
C PHE A 249 11.78 19.11 4.91
N ALA A 250 12.48 18.13 4.33
CA ALA A 250 13.94 18.18 4.17
C ALA A 250 14.34 17.54 2.83
N LEU A 251 14.89 18.37 1.93
CA LEU A 251 15.38 17.89 0.63
C LEU A 251 16.72 17.17 0.82
N SER A 252 16.68 15.87 1.05
CA SER A 252 17.88 15.08 1.38
C SER A 252 17.71 13.61 1.01
N PHE A 253 18.86 12.92 0.84
CA PHE A 253 18.92 11.44 0.79
C PHE A 253 19.06 10.82 2.20
N ASN A 254 19.51 11.57 3.19
CA ASN A 254 19.87 11.09 4.54
C ASN A 254 19.17 11.90 5.63
N THR A 255 17.86 12.05 5.55
CA THR A 255 17.08 12.75 6.58
C THR A 255 17.00 11.90 7.85
N PRO A 256 17.53 12.37 9.01
CA PRO A 256 17.38 11.67 10.28
C PRO A 256 15.91 11.46 10.65
N GLY A 257 15.58 10.28 11.18
CA GLY A 257 14.21 9.94 11.61
C GLY A 257 13.26 9.51 10.48
N VAL A 258 13.68 9.62 9.22
CA VAL A 258 12.92 9.05 8.10
C VAL A 258 13.23 7.56 8.01
N ILE A 259 12.18 6.72 8.08
CA ILE A 259 12.31 5.26 7.89
C ILE A 259 12.52 5.01 6.38
N ALA A 260 13.75 5.17 5.92
CA ALA A 260 14.20 5.08 4.55
C ALA A 260 15.64 4.57 4.52
N HIS A 261 16.10 4.14 3.36
CA HIS A 261 17.51 3.82 3.11
C HIS A 261 17.97 4.44 1.79
N SER A 262 19.26 4.67 1.63
CA SER A 262 19.86 5.35 0.47
C SER A 262 20.45 4.38 -0.56
N GLU A 263 20.15 3.09 -0.49
CA GLU A 263 20.56 2.12 -1.52
C GLU A 263 19.68 2.29 -2.77
N HIS A 264 20.06 3.23 -3.64
CA HIS A 264 19.26 3.69 -4.78
C HIS A 264 18.83 2.56 -5.73
N LEU A 265 19.76 1.64 -6.06
CA LEU A 265 19.43 0.50 -6.93
C LEU A 265 18.28 -0.34 -6.36
N TRP A 266 18.28 -0.58 -5.04
CA TRP A 266 17.25 -1.40 -4.39
C TRP A 266 15.96 -0.64 -4.18
N ASN A 267 16.02 0.69 -4.03
CA ASN A 267 14.84 1.56 -4.11
C ASN A 267 14.16 1.45 -5.48
N ILE A 268 14.95 1.46 -6.58
CA ILE A 268 14.45 1.29 -7.95
C ILE A 268 13.87 -0.11 -8.15
N LEU A 269 14.62 -1.17 -7.84
CA LEU A 269 14.22 -2.55 -8.09
C LEU A 269 13.05 -2.97 -7.21
N GLY A 270 13.01 -2.58 -5.94
CA GLY A 270 11.89 -2.84 -5.05
C GLY A 270 10.59 -2.23 -5.56
N MET A 271 10.64 -0.94 -5.96
CA MET A 271 9.46 -0.27 -6.51
C MET A 271 9.13 -0.69 -7.94
N TYR A 272 10.10 -1.15 -8.73
CA TYR A 272 9.85 -1.81 -10.02
C TYR A 272 9.02 -3.08 -9.83
N ALA A 273 9.42 -3.95 -8.88
CA ALA A 273 8.66 -5.16 -8.56
C ALA A 273 7.23 -4.83 -8.12
N VAL A 274 7.05 -3.81 -7.24
CA VAL A 274 5.73 -3.33 -6.81
C VAL A 274 4.91 -2.80 -7.99
N GLY A 275 5.48 -1.97 -8.84
CA GLY A 275 4.80 -1.40 -10.01
C GLY A 275 4.34 -2.48 -10.98
N PHE A 276 5.21 -3.43 -11.29
CA PHE A 276 4.92 -4.54 -12.20
C PHE A 276 3.84 -5.47 -11.60
N ALA A 277 4.03 -5.94 -10.36
CA ALA A 277 3.03 -6.78 -9.69
C ALA A 277 1.67 -6.08 -9.52
N ALA A 278 1.66 -4.76 -9.26
CA ALA A 278 0.41 -3.99 -9.14
C ALA A 278 -0.40 -3.97 -10.45
N VAL A 279 0.26 -3.89 -11.59
CA VAL A 279 -0.42 -3.98 -12.89
C VAL A 279 -0.94 -5.39 -13.12
N LEU A 280 -0.14 -6.41 -12.84
CA LEU A 280 -0.54 -7.81 -12.99
C LEU A 280 -1.72 -8.18 -12.07
N ALA A 281 -1.73 -7.67 -10.84
CA ALA A 281 -2.81 -7.88 -9.87
C ALA A 281 -4.05 -7.01 -10.12
N GLY A 282 -3.95 -6.00 -11.00
CA GLY A 282 -5.03 -5.07 -11.32
C GLY A 282 -5.18 -3.89 -10.35
N GLY A 283 -4.21 -3.65 -9.45
CA GLY A 283 -4.20 -2.49 -8.56
C GLY A 283 -3.07 -2.50 -7.53
N CYS A 284 -2.68 -1.31 -7.07
CA CYS A 284 -1.69 -1.15 -5.99
C CYS A 284 -2.24 -1.67 -4.64
N PRO A 285 -1.39 -1.83 -3.60
CA PRO A 285 -1.84 -2.32 -2.28
C PRO A 285 -3.08 -1.62 -1.73
N LEU A 286 -3.16 -0.29 -1.82
CA LEU A 286 -4.35 0.45 -1.42
C LEU A 286 -5.59 0.02 -2.21
N ARG A 287 -5.47 -0.06 -3.54
CA ARG A 287 -6.60 -0.43 -4.39
C ARG A 287 -7.10 -1.85 -4.11
N GLN A 288 -6.21 -2.77 -3.73
CA GLN A 288 -6.59 -4.14 -3.34
C GLN A 288 -7.45 -4.14 -2.06
N LEU A 289 -7.09 -3.36 -1.03
CA LEU A 289 -7.92 -3.21 0.18
C LEU A 289 -9.30 -2.63 -0.14
N VAL A 290 -9.33 -1.57 -0.94
CA VAL A 290 -10.57 -0.89 -1.35
C VAL A 290 -11.48 -1.84 -2.15
N LEU A 291 -10.93 -2.59 -3.11
CA LEU A 291 -11.68 -3.57 -3.89
C LEU A 291 -12.16 -4.75 -3.04
N ALA A 292 -11.37 -5.19 -2.07
CA ALA A 292 -11.79 -6.22 -1.12
C ALA A 292 -13.01 -5.76 -0.31
N GLY A 293 -13.00 -4.51 0.18
CA GLY A 293 -14.17 -3.89 0.83
C GLY A 293 -15.38 -3.74 -0.10
N GLN A 294 -15.16 -3.49 -1.39
CA GLN A 294 -16.23 -3.42 -2.41
C GLN A 294 -16.86 -4.79 -2.72
N GLY A 295 -16.27 -5.89 -2.25
CA GLY A 295 -16.79 -7.24 -2.41
C GLY A 295 -16.00 -8.17 -3.33
N SER A 296 -14.83 -7.72 -3.83
CA SER A 296 -13.95 -8.57 -4.65
C SER A 296 -13.21 -9.60 -3.80
N SER A 297 -13.62 -10.86 -3.87
CA SER A 297 -12.91 -11.97 -3.24
C SER A 297 -11.52 -12.18 -3.82
N ASP A 298 -11.33 -11.90 -5.10
CA ASP A 298 -10.02 -11.94 -5.77
C ASP A 298 -9.03 -10.94 -5.15
N SER A 299 -9.51 -9.72 -4.85
CA SER A 299 -8.71 -8.72 -4.15
C SER A 299 -8.49 -9.07 -2.68
N ALA A 300 -9.48 -9.71 -2.03
CA ALA A 300 -9.33 -10.21 -0.67
C ALA A 300 -8.20 -11.26 -0.58
N VAL A 301 -8.11 -12.18 -1.55
CA VAL A 301 -7.00 -13.15 -1.63
C VAL A 301 -5.65 -12.44 -1.84
N THR A 302 -5.60 -11.39 -2.66
CA THR A 302 -4.38 -10.58 -2.82
C THR A 302 -3.99 -9.92 -1.49
N VAL A 303 -4.96 -9.41 -0.71
CA VAL A 303 -4.72 -8.84 0.62
C VAL A 303 -4.18 -9.90 1.58
N VAL A 304 -4.74 -11.12 1.59
CA VAL A 304 -4.20 -12.23 2.40
C VAL A 304 -2.76 -12.55 1.97
N GLY A 305 -2.47 -12.56 0.66
CA GLY A 305 -1.11 -12.68 0.15
C GLY A 305 -0.18 -11.58 0.67
N MET A 306 -0.67 -10.33 0.77
CA MET A 306 0.11 -9.24 1.36
C MET A 306 0.43 -9.47 2.84
N PHE A 307 -0.49 -10.00 3.64
CA PHE A 307 -0.23 -10.35 5.05
C PHE A 307 0.84 -11.45 5.17
N VAL A 308 0.73 -12.51 4.37
CA VAL A 308 1.72 -13.60 4.35
C VAL A 308 3.08 -13.09 3.85
N GLY A 309 3.10 -12.26 2.82
CA GLY A 309 4.33 -11.61 2.33
C GLY A 309 5.01 -10.75 3.41
N ALA A 310 4.24 -10.00 4.20
CA ALA A 310 4.77 -9.22 5.32
C ALA A 310 5.40 -10.11 6.40
N ALA A 311 4.73 -11.22 6.76
CA ALA A 311 5.24 -12.20 7.71
C ALA A 311 6.55 -12.83 7.22
N LEU A 312 6.60 -13.27 5.97
CA LEU A 312 7.81 -13.84 5.37
C LEU A 312 8.96 -12.84 5.34
N CYS A 313 8.70 -11.57 5.02
CA CYS A 313 9.73 -10.53 4.99
C CYS A 313 10.44 -10.37 6.33
N HIS A 314 9.72 -10.45 7.44
CA HIS A 314 10.33 -10.33 8.75
C HIS A 314 10.93 -11.64 9.27
N ASN A 315 10.26 -12.77 9.04
CA ASN A 315 10.74 -14.08 9.51
C ASN A 315 11.99 -14.55 8.77
N LEU A 316 12.16 -14.18 7.49
CA LEU A 316 13.31 -14.55 6.66
C LEU A 316 14.35 -13.42 6.54
N GLY A 317 14.15 -12.30 7.24
CA GLY A 317 15.07 -11.16 7.18
C GLY A 317 15.15 -10.51 5.80
N LEU A 318 14.03 -10.42 5.06
CA LEU A 318 13.97 -9.80 3.73
C LEU A 318 13.71 -8.29 3.81
N ALA A 319 13.08 -7.83 4.90
CA ALA A 319 12.75 -6.42 5.08
C ALA A 319 14.02 -5.60 5.30
N SER A 320 14.07 -4.42 4.68
CA SER A 320 15.15 -3.46 4.89
C SER A 320 15.05 -2.81 6.27
N SER A 321 16.19 -2.29 6.77
CA SER A 321 16.24 -1.38 7.91
C SER A 321 16.13 0.06 7.44
N GLY A 322 15.44 0.90 8.21
CA GLY A 322 15.41 2.35 7.99
C GLY A 322 16.60 3.03 8.67
N THR A 323 16.88 4.27 8.25
CA THR A 323 17.83 5.14 8.94
C THR A 323 17.37 5.35 10.39
N ALA A 324 18.26 5.11 11.34
CA ALA A 324 18.01 5.25 12.76
C ALA A 324 19.05 6.17 13.39
N LEU A 325 18.73 6.79 14.54
CA LEU A 325 19.72 7.45 15.38
C LEU A 325 20.22 6.43 16.41
N ASN A 326 21.53 6.29 16.50
CA ASN A 326 22.13 5.54 17.59
C ASN A 326 21.79 6.24 18.91
N PRO A 327 21.14 5.59 19.89
CA PRO A 327 20.73 6.24 21.12
C PRO A 327 21.91 6.70 21.97
N GLU A 328 23.09 6.07 21.87
CA GLU A 328 24.28 6.38 22.64
C GLU A 328 25.14 7.46 21.99
N THR A 329 25.45 7.30 20.69
CA THR A 329 26.39 8.22 19.98
C THR A 329 25.68 9.38 19.28
N LYS A 330 24.34 9.35 19.19
CA LYS A 330 23.50 10.27 18.39
C LYS A 330 23.89 10.34 16.90
N GLU A 331 24.72 9.40 16.45
CA GLU A 331 25.08 9.29 15.04
C GLU A 331 23.94 8.69 14.22
N VAL A 332 23.83 9.15 12.97
CA VAL A 332 22.85 8.63 12.01
C VAL A 332 23.37 7.30 11.46
N VAL A 333 22.74 6.20 11.86
CA VAL A 333 22.99 4.89 11.26
C VAL A 333 22.16 4.79 9.99
N ALA A 334 22.82 4.68 8.85
CA ALA A 334 22.15 4.56 7.56
C ALA A 334 21.36 3.26 7.48
N GLY A 335 20.12 3.33 7.01
CA GLY A 335 19.33 2.15 6.68
C GLY A 335 19.94 1.37 5.52
N ALA A 336 19.77 0.06 5.53
CA ALA A 336 20.33 -0.83 4.52
C ALA A 336 19.35 -1.92 4.08
N VAL A 337 19.52 -2.40 2.87
CA VAL A 337 18.81 -3.58 2.36
C VAL A 337 19.60 -4.83 2.73
N THR A 338 18.92 -5.79 3.36
CA THR A 338 19.54 -7.07 3.71
C THR A 338 19.95 -7.87 2.49
N ALA A 339 20.95 -8.75 2.59
CA ALA A 339 21.34 -9.63 1.50
C ALA A 339 20.16 -10.50 1.02
N ASN A 340 19.37 -11.02 1.96
CA ASN A 340 18.18 -11.80 1.66
C ASN A 340 17.11 -10.95 0.94
N GLY A 341 16.95 -9.68 1.34
CA GLY A 341 16.03 -8.75 0.67
C GLY A 341 16.42 -8.46 -0.77
N LYS A 342 17.73 -8.33 -1.03
CA LYS A 342 18.27 -8.16 -2.39
C LYS A 342 17.91 -9.36 -3.30
N ILE A 343 18.14 -10.57 -2.81
CA ILE A 343 17.80 -11.82 -3.52
C ILE A 343 16.29 -11.91 -3.72
N ALA A 344 15.50 -11.62 -2.68
CA ALA A 344 14.04 -11.69 -2.74
C ALA A 344 13.43 -10.76 -3.80
N VAL A 345 13.94 -9.54 -3.94
CA VAL A 345 13.46 -8.61 -4.99
C VAL A 345 13.73 -9.16 -6.39
N ILE A 346 14.91 -9.74 -6.61
CA ILE A 346 15.24 -10.36 -7.91
C ILE A 346 14.28 -11.53 -8.19
N ILE A 347 14.06 -12.41 -7.21
CA ILE A 347 13.10 -13.52 -7.32
C ILE A 347 11.69 -13.00 -7.62
N CYS A 348 11.25 -11.93 -6.94
CA CYS A 348 9.95 -11.30 -7.17
C CYS A 348 9.81 -10.78 -8.61
N ILE A 349 10.85 -10.14 -9.15
CA ILE A 349 10.84 -9.64 -10.53
C ILE A 349 10.76 -10.80 -11.51
N VAL A 350 11.57 -11.85 -11.34
CA VAL A 350 11.53 -13.05 -12.17
C VAL A 350 10.16 -13.72 -12.10
N ALA A 351 9.59 -13.86 -10.90
CA ALA A 351 8.25 -14.41 -10.70
C ALA A 351 7.17 -13.59 -11.44
N CYS A 352 7.26 -12.26 -11.41
CA CYS A 352 6.35 -11.40 -12.19
C CYS A 352 6.44 -11.68 -13.70
N PHE A 353 7.67 -11.86 -14.24
CA PHE A 353 7.83 -12.22 -15.65
C PHE A 353 7.26 -13.62 -15.96
N VAL A 354 7.53 -14.61 -15.12
CA VAL A 354 6.95 -15.97 -15.28
C VAL A 354 5.42 -15.88 -15.27
N ILE A 355 4.81 -15.20 -14.30
CA ILE A 355 3.36 -14.99 -14.23
C ILE A 355 2.85 -14.27 -15.48
N ALA A 356 3.56 -13.25 -15.93
CA ALA A 356 3.20 -12.48 -17.11
C ALA A 356 3.17 -13.34 -18.37
N PHE A 357 4.17 -14.18 -18.58
CA PHE A 357 4.27 -15.02 -19.77
C PHE A 357 3.35 -16.25 -19.75
N THR A 358 3.15 -16.86 -18.57
CA THR A 358 2.29 -18.05 -18.44
C THR A 358 0.80 -17.72 -18.52
N ASN A 359 0.39 -16.48 -18.21
CA ASN A 359 -1.00 -16.03 -18.24
C ASN A 359 -1.35 -15.20 -19.50
N ARG A 360 -0.59 -15.35 -20.58
CA ARG A 360 -0.96 -14.76 -21.88
C ARG A 360 -2.04 -15.60 -22.55
N ARG A 361 -3.09 -14.95 -23.02
CA ARG A 361 -4.02 -15.60 -23.95
C ARG A 361 -3.29 -15.77 -25.27
N LYS A 362 -3.22 -16.99 -25.77
CA LYS A 362 -2.87 -17.22 -27.17
C LYS A 362 -3.94 -16.52 -28.00
N THR A 363 -3.57 -15.51 -28.77
CA THR A 363 -4.41 -15.00 -29.85
C THR A 363 -4.64 -16.18 -30.80
N ALA A 364 -5.87 -16.70 -30.78
CA ALA A 364 -6.30 -17.67 -31.79
C ALA A 364 -6.46 -16.95 -33.12
#